data_135d4370e90360ec7925e8c1b5bcbe03
#
_entry.id   135d4370e90360ec7925e8c1b5bcbe03
#
_cell.length_a   1.000
_cell.length_b   1.000
_cell.length_c   1.000
_cell.angle_alpha   90.00
_cell.angle_beta   90.00
_cell.angle_gamma   90.00
#
_symmetry.space_group_name_H-M   'P 1'
#
loop_
_entity.id
_entity.type
_entity.pdbx_description
1 polymer ?
#
loop_
_entity_poly.entity_id
_entity_poly.type
_entity_poly.pdbx_seq_one_letter_code
_entity_poly.pdbx_strand_id
1 'polypeptide(L)'
;RRQRQMCIRDRLNLCDKAGGVCRFAAMTRGDVGKFARQTALRLGCVLEPEEATLLADYCNLDSLRLRQEVEKLAAYHGYTGKILKEDIEALVAPTVDANVFQLGDKVLRGDFNGAMAIVDDLLFLQERPESILTILTMSFVDYYRAAAVRRAGVADATARKELGYGAVSYTHLTLPTN
;
A
#
# COMPACT_ATOMS: atom_id res chain seq x y z
N ARG A 1 -26.56 -0.47 -7.29
CA ARG A 1 -25.57 0.12 -6.36
C ARG A 1 -26.19 1.15 -5.40
N ARG A 2 -27.07 2.09 -5.85
CA ARG A 2 -27.73 3.09 -4.98
C ARG A 2 -28.59 2.47 -3.86
N GLN A 3 -29.34 1.42 -4.13
CA GLN A 3 -30.20 0.74 -3.12
C GLN A 3 -29.38 0.09 -1.99
N ARG A 4 -28.23 -0.53 -2.28
CA ARG A 4 -27.35 -1.11 -1.24
C ARG A 4 -26.76 -0.05 -0.33
N GLN A 5 -26.39 1.12 -0.86
CA GLN A 5 -25.85 2.22 -0.06
C GLN A 5 -26.91 2.83 0.89
N MET A 6 -28.18 2.91 0.46
CA MET A 6 -29.28 3.33 1.34
C MET A 6 -29.47 2.36 2.51
N CYS A 7 -29.53 1.05 2.26
CA CYS A 7 -29.67 0.06 3.33
C CYS A 7 -28.50 0.08 4.34
N ILE A 8 -27.27 0.35 3.90
CA ILE A 8 -26.10 0.46 4.79
C ILE A 8 -26.22 1.72 5.64
N ARG A 9 -26.61 2.85 5.07
CA ARG A 9 -26.77 4.12 5.80
C ARG A 9 -27.88 4.03 6.83
N ASP A 10 -29.01 3.41 6.49
CA ASP A 10 -30.16 3.25 7.40
C ASP A 10 -29.79 2.36 8.59
N ARG A 11 -29.07 1.25 8.36
CA ARG A 11 -28.56 0.40 9.44
C ARG A 11 -27.57 1.14 10.33
N LEU A 12 -26.64 1.89 9.74
CA LEU A 12 -25.69 2.71 10.50
C LEU A 12 -26.41 3.73 11.37
N ASN A 13 -27.44 4.41 10.84
CA ASN A 13 -28.23 5.38 11.60
C ASN A 13 -29.02 4.72 12.75
N LEU A 14 -29.54 3.51 12.55
CA LEU A 14 -30.21 2.76 13.62
C LEU A 14 -29.23 2.34 14.71
N CYS A 15 -28.06 1.81 14.33
CA CYS A 15 -27.00 1.44 15.28
C CYS A 15 -26.44 2.65 16.03
N ASP A 16 -26.30 3.79 15.36
CA ASP A 16 -25.79 5.03 15.96
C ASP A 16 -26.77 5.55 17.03
N LYS A 17 -28.09 5.50 16.74
CA LYS A 17 -29.14 5.83 17.72
C LYS A 17 -29.17 4.88 18.93
N ALA A 18 -28.79 3.62 18.72
CA ALA A 18 -28.67 2.63 19.77
C ALA A 18 -27.36 2.70 20.56
N GLY A 19 -26.45 3.62 20.22
CA GLY A 19 -25.16 3.81 20.90
C GLY A 19 -24.08 2.77 20.59
N GLY A 20 -24.21 2.00 19.49
CA GLY A 20 -23.38 0.85 19.20
C GLY A 20 -22.49 0.96 17.96
N VAL A 21 -22.16 2.14 17.43
CA VAL A 21 -21.32 2.29 16.23
C VAL A 21 -19.89 2.71 16.58
N CYS A 22 -18.94 1.80 16.38
CA CYS A 22 -17.51 2.12 16.34
C CYS A 22 -17.03 2.23 14.89
N ARG A 23 -16.43 3.35 14.53
CA ARG A 23 -15.88 3.58 13.19
C ARG A 23 -14.36 3.43 13.22
N PHE A 24 -13.85 2.50 12.45
CA PHE A 24 -12.42 2.34 12.22
C PHE A 24 -12.07 2.89 10.84
N ALA A 25 -11.25 3.93 10.80
CA ALA A 25 -10.72 4.45 9.55
C ALA A 25 -9.60 3.52 9.04
N ALA A 26 -9.44 3.43 7.72
CA ALA A 26 -8.29 2.77 7.14
C ALA A 26 -7.00 3.45 7.63
N MET A 27 -5.99 2.66 7.95
CA MET A 27 -4.68 3.17 8.41
C MET A 27 -4.00 3.91 7.25
N THR A 28 -3.36 5.03 7.57
CA THR A 28 -2.47 5.70 6.61
C THR A 28 -1.15 4.95 6.49
N ARG A 29 -0.37 5.20 5.42
CA ARG A 29 0.97 4.61 5.25
C ARG A 29 1.86 4.83 6.49
N GLY A 30 1.83 6.04 7.06
CA GLY A 30 2.57 6.36 8.27
C GLY A 30 2.09 5.58 9.50
N ASP A 31 0.79 5.33 9.62
CA ASP A 31 0.24 4.55 10.74
C ASP A 31 0.56 3.07 10.59
N VAL A 32 0.54 2.54 9.36
CA VAL A 32 0.95 1.15 9.05
C VAL A 32 2.43 0.95 9.38
N GLY A 33 3.30 1.89 9.03
CA GLY A 33 4.72 1.84 9.40
C GLY A 33 4.95 1.90 10.93
N LYS A 34 4.21 2.76 11.64
CA LYS A 34 4.24 2.79 13.11
C LYS A 34 3.77 1.47 13.71
N PHE A 35 2.70 0.90 13.17
CA PHE A 35 2.16 -0.38 13.61
C PHE A 35 3.17 -1.52 13.41
N ALA A 36 3.88 -1.56 12.26
CA ALA A 36 4.94 -2.52 12.00
C ALA A 36 6.05 -2.43 13.07
N ARG A 37 6.54 -1.21 13.33
CA ARG A 37 7.59 -0.97 14.34
C ARG A 37 7.16 -1.37 15.74
N GLN A 38 5.95 -1.02 16.14
CA GLN A 38 5.40 -1.42 17.44
C GLN A 38 5.26 -2.94 17.58
N THR A 39 4.86 -3.60 16.49
CA THR A 39 4.73 -5.07 16.45
C THR A 39 6.10 -5.72 16.57
N ALA A 40 7.11 -5.27 15.81
CA ALA A 40 8.48 -5.76 15.90
C ALA A 40 9.06 -5.58 17.31
N LEU A 41 8.85 -4.40 17.93
CA LEU A 41 9.34 -4.11 19.28
C LEU A 41 8.71 -5.03 20.33
N ARG A 42 7.41 -5.32 20.22
CA ARG A 42 6.72 -6.29 21.11
C ARG A 42 7.30 -7.70 20.99
N LEU A 43 7.85 -8.05 19.85
CA LEU A 43 8.48 -9.33 19.57
C LEU A 43 9.98 -9.34 19.88
N GLY A 44 10.53 -8.25 20.45
CA GLY A 44 11.95 -8.16 20.80
C GLY A 44 12.88 -7.72 19.67
N CYS A 45 12.34 -7.33 18.53
CA CYS A 45 13.10 -6.88 17.36
C CYS A 45 12.98 -5.37 17.16
N VAL A 46 14.00 -4.75 16.55
CA VAL A 46 13.99 -3.35 16.14
C VAL A 46 13.77 -3.27 14.64
N LEU A 47 12.81 -2.44 14.25
CA LEU A 47 12.52 -2.13 12.84
C LEU A 47 12.58 -0.62 12.66
N GLU A 48 13.51 -0.13 11.84
CA GLU A 48 13.67 1.30 11.60
C GLU A 48 12.57 1.87 10.69
N PRO A 49 12.40 3.19 10.61
CA PRO A 49 11.33 3.79 9.82
C PRO A 49 11.37 3.47 8.33
N GLU A 50 12.56 3.35 7.75
CA GLU A 50 12.75 3.05 6.33
C GLU A 50 12.33 1.63 6.00
N GLU A 51 12.79 0.65 6.77
CA GLU A 51 12.43 -0.75 6.63
C GLU A 51 10.95 -0.99 6.91
N ALA A 52 10.38 -0.28 7.90
CA ALA A 52 8.96 -0.34 8.19
C ALA A 52 8.11 0.18 7.03
N THR A 53 8.58 1.21 6.33
CA THR A 53 7.90 1.76 5.16
C THR A 53 8.00 0.78 3.98
N LEU A 54 9.16 0.22 3.73
CA LEU A 54 9.38 -0.81 2.70
C LEU A 54 8.46 -2.01 2.93
N LEU A 55 8.39 -2.51 4.17
CA LEU A 55 7.53 -3.63 4.52
C LEU A 55 6.04 -3.30 4.36
N ALA A 56 5.64 -2.09 4.72
CA ALA A 56 4.27 -1.62 4.52
C ALA A 56 3.89 -1.59 3.03
N ASP A 57 4.82 -1.16 2.16
CA ASP A 57 4.63 -1.15 0.71
C ASP A 57 4.54 -2.58 0.15
N TYR A 58 5.41 -3.49 0.59
CA TYR A 58 5.36 -4.90 0.19
C TYR A 58 4.04 -5.57 0.55
N CYS A 59 3.44 -5.17 1.68
CA CYS A 59 2.16 -5.67 2.15
C CYS A 59 0.95 -4.92 1.59
N ASN A 60 1.13 -3.94 0.67
CA ASN A 60 0.06 -3.08 0.15
C ASN A 60 -0.80 -2.46 1.26
N LEU A 61 -0.17 -2.01 2.35
CA LEU A 61 -0.79 -1.44 3.55
C LEU A 61 -1.80 -2.35 4.28
N ASP A 62 -1.84 -3.64 3.97
CA ASP A 62 -2.65 -4.62 4.70
C ASP A 62 -2.04 -4.90 6.07
N SER A 63 -2.72 -4.46 7.11
CA SER A 63 -2.24 -4.57 8.50
C SER A 63 -2.16 -6.02 9.01
N LEU A 64 -3.04 -6.91 8.52
CA LEU A 64 -3.02 -8.32 8.92
C LEU A 64 -1.81 -9.03 8.31
N ARG A 65 -1.62 -8.87 7.02
CA ARG A 65 -0.45 -9.40 6.31
C ARG A 65 0.85 -8.82 6.88
N LEU A 66 0.90 -7.51 7.09
CA LEU A 66 2.05 -6.85 7.68
C LEU A 66 2.44 -7.46 9.03
N ARG A 67 1.46 -7.72 9.90
CA ARG A 67 1.69 -8.38 11.19
C ARG A 67 2.30 -9.78 11.01
N GLN A 68 1.76 -10.58 10.10
CA GLN A 68 2.28 -11.93 9.80
C GLN A 68 3.72 -11.88 9.29
N GLU A 69 4.03 -10.93 8.39
CA GLU A 69 5.39 -10.77 7.86
C GLU A 69 6.37 -10.28 8.95
N VAL A 70 5.95 -9.36 9.84
CA VAL A 70 6.77 -8.95 11.00
C VAL A 70 7.00 -10.14 11.95
N GLU A 71 5.99 -10.95 12.23
CA GLU A 71 6.12 -12.16 13.06
C GLU A 71 7.11 -13.17 12.45
N LYS A 72 7.05 -13.36 11.13
CA LYS A 72 7.99 -14.22 10.38
C LYS A 72 9.43 -13.70 10.45
N LEU A 73 9.63 -12.41 10.20
CA LEU A 73 10.95 -11.77 10.29
C LEU A 73 11.52 -11.82 11.71
N ALA A 74 10.68 -11.57 12.73
CA ALA A 74 11.10 -11.69 14.12
C ALA A 74 11.49 -13.13 14.49
N ALA A 75 10.74 -14.12 14.03
CA ALA A 75 11.09 -15.52 14.22
C ALA A 75 12.40 -15.91 13.54
N TYR A 76 12.66 -15.41 12.33
CA TYR A 76 13.94 -15.61 11.63
C TYR A 76 15.12 -15.07 12.44
N HIS A 77 14.96 -13.93 13.10
CA HIS A 77 15.97 -13.32 14.00
C HIS A 77 15.99 -13.93 15.41
N GLY A 78 15.19 -14.96 15.68
CA GLY A 78 15.09 -15.53 17.03
C GLY A 78 14.55 -14.55 18.07
N TYR A 79 13.67 -13.64 17.64
CA TYR A 79 13.03 -12.61 18.47
C TYR A 79 14.03 -11.63 19.12
N THR A 80 15.14 -11.37 18.48
CA THR A 80 16.16 -10.42 18.95
C THR A 80 16.78 -9.66 17.79
N GLY A 81 17.39 -8.50 18.08
CA GLY A 81 18.18 -7.76 17.12
C GLY A 81 17.38 -6.84 16.20
N LYS A 82 18.00 -6.49 15.08
CA LYS A 82 17.45 -5.53 14.12
C LYS A 82 17.06 -6.25 12.82
N ILE A 83 15.85 -6.00 12.33
CA ILE A 83 15.40 -6.44 11.02
C ILE A 83 15.94 -5.47 9.98
N LEU A 84 16.70 -5.99 9.02
CA LEU A 84 17.35 -5.23 7.97
C LEU A 84 16.55 -5.28 6.67
N LYS A 85 16.87 -4.37 5.76
CA LYS A 85 16.26 -4.33 4.43
C LYS A 85 16.47 -5.63 3.65
N GLU A 86 17.67 -6.20 3.73
CA GLU A 86 18.05 -7.44 3.07
C GLU A 86 17.19 -8.63 3.53
N ASP A 87 16.82 -8.65 4.82
CA ASP A 87 15.92 -9.68 5.37
C ASP A 87 14.52 -9.58 4.79
N ILE A 88 14.02 -8.34 4.63
CA ILE A 88 12.71 -8.08 4.02
C ILE A 88 12.73 -8.52 2.56
N GLU A 89 13.74 -8.10 1.79
CA GLU A 89 13.87 -8.44 0.37
C GLU A 89 14.04 -9.96 0.14
N ALA A 90 14.68 -10.67 1.06
CA ALA A 90 14.90 -12.12 0.95
C ALA A 90 13.69 -12.95 1.38
N LEU A 91 12.94 -12.51 2.40
CA LEU A 91 11.92 -13.33 3.06
C LEU A 91 10.48 -12.91 2.76
N VAL A 92 10.25 -11.66 2.38
CA VAL A 92 8.91 -11.13 2.15
C VAL A 92 8.64 -10.99 0.66
N ALA A 93 7.72 -11.79 0.15
CA ALA A 93 7.25 -11.63 -1.22
C ALA A 93 6.31 -10.41 -1.29
N PRO A 94 6.55 -9.43 -2.17
CA PRO A 94 5.61 -8.34 -2.39
C PRO A 94 4.24 -8.85 -2.83
N THR A 95 3.18 -8.10 -2.54
CA THR A 95 1.87 -8.40 -3.13
C THR A 95 1.88 -8.14 -4.62
N VAL A 96 0.97 -8.77 -5.37
CA VAL A 96 0.81 -8.52 -6.81
C VAL A 96 0.61 -7.04 -7.10
N ASP A 97 -0.25 -6.37 -6.33
CA ASP A 97 -0.48 -4.93 -6.46
C ASP A 97 0.81 -4.14 -6.21
N ALA A 98 1.59 -4.49 -5.19
CA ALA A 98 2.86 -3.85 -4.89
C ALA A 98 3.87 -4.04 -6.03
N ASN A 99 3.95 -5.25 -6.60
CA ASN A 99 4.81 -5.53 -7.76
C ASN A 99 4.39 -4.70 -8.98
N VAL A 100 3.09 -4.58 -9.27
CA VAL A 100 2.63 -3.79 -10.42
C VAL A 100 2.85 -2.29 -10.20
N PHE A 101 2.75 -1.78 -8.97
CA PHE A 101 3.15 -0.40 -8.67
C PHE A 101 4.65 -0.18 -8.87
N GLN A 102 5.50 -1.11 -8.42
CA GLN A 102 6.95 -1.06 -8.68
C GLN A 102 7.26 -1.12 -10.18
N LEU A 103 6.52 -1.94 -10.94
CA LEU A 103 6.61 -1.99 -12.39
C LEU A 103 6.32 -0.61 -13.01
N GLY A 104 5.25 0.06 -12.59
CA GLY A 104 4.92 1.42 -13.04
C GLY A 104 6.04 2.43 -12.75
N ASP A 105 6.60 2.41 -11.55
CA ASP A 105 7.72 3.26 -11.16
C ASP A 105 8.99 3.00 -11.98
N LYS A 106 9.32 1.73 -12.25
CA LYS A 106 10.45 1.34 -13.08
C LYS A 106 10.31 1.87 -14.52
N VAL A 107 9.12 1.71 -15.11
CA VAL A 107 8.82 2.22 -16.46
C VAL A 107 8.96 3.75 -16.48
N LEU A 108 8.43 4.48 -15.49
CA LEU A 108 8.53 5.93 -15.41
C LEU A 108 9.97 6.44 -15.28
N ARG A 109 10.84 5.67 -14.62
CA ARG A 109 12.27 5.98 -14.49
C ARG A 109 13.12 5.54 -15.69
N GLY A 110 12.52 4.85 -16.66
CA GLY A 110 13.25 4.30 -17.82
C GLY A 110 14.09 3.06 -17.51
N ASP A 111 13.91 2.45 -16.33
CA ASP A 111 14.56 1.20 -15.97
C ASP A 111 13.78 0.01 -16.54
N PHE A 112 13.89 -0.17 -17.85
CA PHE A 112 13.17 -1.22 -18.58
C PHE A 112 13.64 -2.63 -18.22
N ASN A 113 14.92 -2.82 -17.89
CA ASN A 113 15.43 -4.13 -17.47
C ASN A 113 14.82 -4.55 -16.12
N GLY A 114 14.78 -3.63 -15.15
CA GLY A 114 14.10 -3.89 -13.87
C GLY A 114 12.59 -4.07 -14.02
N ALA A 115 11.97 -3.37 -14.97
CA ALA A 115 10.55 -3.54 -15.27
C ALA A 115 10.27 -4.94 -15.83
N MET A 116 11.08 -5.43 -16.78
CA MET A 116 10.93 -6.78 -17.36
C MET A 116 11.11 -7.87 -16.32
N ALA A 117 12.09 -7.74 -15.41
CA ALA A 117 12.26 -8.71 -14.34
C ALA A 117 10.99 -8.84 -13.46
N ILE A 118 10.32 -7.71 -13.14
CA ILE A 118 9.05 -7.75 -12.40
C ILE A 118 7.95 -8.43 -13.21
N VAL A 119 7.89 -8.19 -14.52
CA VAL A 119 6.90 -8.87 -15.39
C VAL A 119 7.15 -10.39 -15.41
N ASP A 120 8.40 -10.82 -15.52
CA ASP A 120 8.76 -12.24 -15.50
C ASP A 120 8.37 -12.89 -14.16
N ASP A 121 8.62 -12.22 -13.03
CA ASP A 121 8.20 -12.68 -11.71
C ASP A 121 6.67 -12.81 -11.60
N LEU A 122 5.92 -11.81 -12.09
CA LEU A 122 4.46 -11.85 -12.08
C LEU A 122 3.91 -13.00 -12.94
N LEU A 123 4.50 -13.23 -14.11
CA LEU A 123 4.12 -14.33 -15.00
C LEU A 123 4.50 -15.69 -14.38
N PHE A 124 5.63 -15.79 -13.70
CA PHE A 124 6.03 -16.98 -12.95
C PHE A 124 5.05 -17.31 -11.83
N LEU A 125 4.51 -16.29 -11.15
CA LEU A 125 3.43 -16.42 -10.15
C LEU A 125 2.07 -16.76 -10.78
N GLN A 126 2.01 -16.99 -12.10
CA GLN A 126 0.81 -17.29 -12.87
C GLN A 126 -0.26 -16.18 -12.83
N GLU A 127 0.17 -14.93 -12.62
CA GLU A 127 -0.73 -13.80 -12.72
C GLU A 127 -1.17 -13.59 -14.17
N ARG A 128 -2.44 -13.25 -14.32
CA ARG A 128 -3.03 -13.07 -15.65
C ARG A 128 -2.53 -11.78 -16.29
N PRO A 129 -2.01 -11.80 -17.52
CA PRO A 129 -1.50 -10.60 -18.21
C PRO A 129 -2.52 -9.46 -18.26
N GLU A 130 -3.81 -9.78 -18.40
CA GLU A 130 -4.88 -8.78 -18.42
C GLU A 130 -5.04 -8.07 -17.07
N SER A 131 -4.81 -8.78 -15.95
CA SER A 131 -4.83 -8.19 -14.61
C SER A 131 -3.66 -7.24 -14.43
N ILE A 132 -2.45 -7.65 -14.82
CA ILE A 132 -1.24 -6.82 -14.78
C ILE A 132 -1.45 -5.54 -15.61
N LEU A 133 -1.94 -5.68 -16.84
CA LEU A 133 -2.20 -4.55 -17.72
C LEU A 133 -3.27 -3.61 -17.16
N THR A 134 -4.32 -4.15 -16.55
CA THR A 134 -5.40 -3.36 -15.96
C THR A 134 -4.88 -2.50 -14.81
N ILE A 135 -4.12 -3.10 -13.87
CA ILE A 135 -3.58 -2.39 -12.71
C ILE A 135 -2.55 -1.35 -13.17
N LEU A 136 -1.68 -1.73 -14.12
CA LEU A 136 -0.68 -0.81 -14.69
C LEU A 136 -1.36 0.39 -15.37
N THR A 137 -2.40 0.16 -16.15
CA THR A 137 -3.17 1.23 -16.80
C THR A 137 -3.81 2.17 -15.76
N MET A 138 -4.40 1.62 -14.70
CA MET A 138 -4.96 2.42 -13.60
C MET A 138 -3.87 3.26 -12.92
N SER A 139 -2.70 2.71 -12.68
CA SER A 139 -1.57 3.42 -12.11
C SER A 139 -1.13 4.60 -12.97
N PHE A 140 -1.01 4.40 -14.29
CA PHE A 140 -0.65 5.50 -15.21
C PHE A 140 -1.73 6.58 -15.30
N VAL A 141 -3.00 6.22 -15.27
CA VAL A 141 -4.11 7.19 -15.20
C VAL A 141 -4.00 8.03 -13.92
N ASP A 142 -3.66 7.40 -12.80
CA ASP A 142 -3.50 8.08 -11.52
C ASP A 142 -2.26 8.99 -11.51
N TYR A 143 -1.13 8.56 -12.07
CA TYR A 143 0.05 9.43 -12.28
C TYR A 143 -0.28 10.65 -13.15
N TYR A 144 -1.01 10.44 -14.25
CA TYR A 144 -1.44 11.54 -15.11
C TYR A 144 -2.33 12.54 -14.37
N ARG A 145 -3.30 12.05 -13.59
CA ARG A 145 -4.19 12.89 -12.78
C ARG A 145 -3.42 13.66 -11.72
N ALA A 146 -2.49 13.03 -11.02
CA ALA A 146 -1.64 13.68 -10.03
C ALA A 146 -0.78 14.79 -10.67
N ALA A 147 -0.20 14.53 -11.85
CA ALA A 147 0.55 15.53 -12.61
C ALA A 147 -0.33 16.70 -13.06
N ALA A 148 -1.55 16.44 -13.51
CA ALA A 148 -2.51 17.47 -13.91
C ALA A 148 -2.90 18.37 -12.73
N VAL A 149 -3.18 17.79 -11.56
CA VAL A 149 -3.49 18.52 -10.32
C VAL A 149 -2.34 19.45 -9.92
N ARG A 150 -1.10 18.95 -9.95
CA ARG A 150 0.09 19.76 -9.64
C ARG A 150 0.26 20.92 -10.61
N ARG A 151 0.07 20.69 -11.93
CA ARG A 151 0.15 21.75 -12.94
C ARG A 151 -0.95 22.80 -12.75
N ALA A 152 -2.12 22.41 -12.29
CA ALA A 152 -3.25 23.30 -12.01
C ALA A 152 -3.09 24.08 -10.69
N GLY A 153 -2.08 23.79 -9.87
CA GLY A 153 -1.86 24.44 -8.57
C GLY A 153 -2.95 24.15 -7.54
N VAL A 154 -3.72 23.07 -7.72
CA VAL A 154 -4.80 22.68 -6.81
C VAL A 154 -4.20 21.98 -5.59
N ALA A 155 -4.65 22.37 -4.38
CA ALA A 155 -4.19 21.75 -3.15
C ALA A 155 -4.56 20.24 -3.12
N ASP A 156 -3.63 19.40 -2.68
CA ASP A 156 -3.79 17.93 -2.63
C ASP A 156 -5.04 17.47 -1.89
N ALA A 157 -5.45 18.18 -0.83
CA ALA A 157 -6.66 17.85 -0.07
C ALA A 157 -7.95 18.05 -0.90
N THR A 158 -8.00 19.08 -1.72
CA THR A 158 -9.13 19.37 -2.62
C THR A 158 -9.19 18.35 -3.74
N ALA A 159 -8.05 18.05 -4.35
CA ALA A 159 -7.94 17.08 -5.42
C ALA A 159 -8.36 15.66 -4.98
N ARG A 160 -7.97 15.23 -3.78
CA ARG A 160 -8.41 13.95 -3.20
C ARG A 160 -9.92 13.86 -3.06
N LYS A 161 -10.55 14.94 -2.61
CA LYS A 161 -12.00 14.99 -2.40
C LYS A 161 -12.77 14.95 -3.71
N GLU A 162 -12.32 15.68 -4.71
CA GLU A 162 -12.98 15.79 -6.02
C GLU A 162 -12.79 14.51 -6.88
N LEU A 163 -11.60 13.93 -6.86
CA LEU A 163 -11.28 12.72 -7.60
C LEU A 163 -11.72 11.44 -6.91
N GLY A 164 -12.23 11.52 -5.67
CA GLY A 164 -12.73 10.37 -4.90
C GLY A 164 -11.65 9.39 -4.47
N TYR A 165 -10.38 9.82 -4.41
CA TYR A 165 -9.28 8.98 -3.96
C TYR A 165 -9.32 8.79 -2.44
N GLY A 166 -9.28 7.53 -2.00
CA GLY A 166 -8.97 7.20 -0.61
C GLY A 166 -7.54 7.60 -0.26
N ALA A 167 -7.26 7.75 1.05
CA ALA A 167 -5.93 8.12 1.55
C ALA A 167 -4.80 7.19 1.05
N VAL A 168 -5.12 5.94 0.75
CA VAL A 168 -4.17 4.90 0.32
C VAL A 168 -3.69 5.10 -1.12
N SER A 169 -4.58 5.44 -2.04
CA SER A 169 -4.24 5.55 -3.47
C SER A 169 -3.31 6.74 -3.80
N TYR A 170 -3.30 7.78 -2.97
CA TYR A 170 -2.54 9.02 -3.25
C TYR A 170 -1.11 9.01 -2.70
N THR A 171 -0.82 8.15 -1.71
CA THR A 171 0.52 8.08 -1.09
C THR A 171 1.56 7.40 -1.99
N HIS A 172 1.13 6.57 -2.95
CA HIS A 172 2.00 5.96 -3.95
C HIS A 172 2.34 6.90 -5.12
N LEU A 173 1.64 8.05 -5.23
CA LEU A 173 1.75 8.99 -6.35
C LEU A 173 2.80 10.10 -6.13
N THR A 174 3.78 9.90 -5.26
CA THR A 174 4.91 10.82 -5.20
C THR A 174 5.79 10.63 -6.43
N LEU A 175 5.50 11.43 -7.47
CA LEU A 175 6.40 11.53 -8.62
C LEU A 175 7.80 11.89 -8.12
N PRO A 176 8.86 11.28 -8.66
CA PRO A 176 10.22 11.68 -8.34
C PRO A 176 10.36 13.18 -8.65
N THR A 177 10.71 13.94 -7.64
CA THR A 177 11.12 15.35 -7.80
C THR A 177 12.49 15.33 -8.46
N ASN A 178 12.56 15.73 -9.73
CA ASN A 178 13.81 16.19 -10.34
C ASN A 178 14.22 17.52 -9.72
#